data_8d8a0abbf7100f8c3f5e3625efa3f3a6
#
_entry.id   8d8a0abbf7100f8c3f5e3625efa3f3a6
#
_cell.length_a   1.000
_cell.length_b   1.000
_cell.length_c   1.000
_cell.angle_alpha   90.00
_cell.angle_beta   90.00
_cell.angle_gamma   90.00
#
_symmetry.space_group_name_H-M   'P 1'
#
loop_
_entity.id
_entity.type
_entity.pdbx_description
1 polymer ?
#
loop_
_entity_poly.entity_id
_entity_poly.type
_entity_poly.pdbx_seq_one_letter_code
_entity_poly.pdbx_strand_id
1 'polypeptide(L)'
;MDQFRPSRFEVLPLVVKNLLIINGLVFLGSLAYENFYHSDLSDLLALRYITSPDFKPYQLITHMFMHANFMHLFSNMFSLWMFGSVLENVWGPKRFLIFYMICGLGGALCHMVATGFELHQMDVAFKFFLSHPDQEQFMVLLKKYPPPYELSTALNGVTNIHEAIHFTMQLYRVYENTGAVGASGAVF
;
A
#
# COMPACT_ATOMS: atom_id res chain seq x y z
N MET A 1 5.67 -38.32 -12.70
CA MET A 1 5.08 -37.13 -12.02
C MET A 1 4.68 -37.59 -10.63
N ASP A 2 5.55 -37.38 -9.65
CA ASP A 2 5.24 -37.73 -8.27
C ASP A 2 4.14 -36.79 -7.76
N GLN A 3 2.94 -37.35 -7.61
CA GLN A 3 1.82 -36.66 -6.99
C GLN A 3 2.16 -36.51 -5.51
N PHE A 4 2.60 -35.33 -5.11
CA PHE A 4 2.76 -34.96 -3.70
C PHE A 4 1.35 -34.97 -3.08
N ARG A 5 0.94 -36.10 -2.53
CA ARG A 5 -0.23 -36.18 -1.65
C ARG A 5 0.29 -36.17 -0.23
N PRO A 6 0.02 -35.10 0.55
CA PRO A 6 0.32 -35.12 1.96
C PRO A 6 -0.42 -36.29 2.61
N SER A 7 0.27 -37.14 3.35
CA SER A 7 -0.31 -38.27 4.06
C SER A 7 -1.30 -37.83 5.15
N ARG A 8 -1.30 -36.57 5.51
CA ARG A 8 -2.19 -35.94 6.50
C ARG A 8 -2.35 -34.45 6.17
N PHE A 9 -3.60 -33.94 6.19
CA PHE A 9 -3.86 -32.50 6.05
C PHE A 9 -3.32 -31.75 7.27
N GLU A 10 -2.43 -30.78 7.05
CA GLU A 10 -1.89 -29.92 8.09
C GLU A 10 -2.74 -28.65 8.20
N VAL A 11 -3.30 -28.39 9.39
CA VAL A 11 -4.09 -27.17 9.68
C VAL A 11 -3.23 -25.91 9.58
N LEU A 12 -1.94 -26.02 9.89
CA LEU A 12 -0.99 -24.93 9.85
C LEU A 12 0.32 -25.40 9.19
N PRO A 13 0.34 -25.50 7.84
CA PRO A 13 1.52 -25.96 7.13
C PRO A 13 2.68 -24.98 7.20
N LEU A 14 3.87 -25.43 6.84
CA LEU A 14 5.14 -24.79 7.15
C LEU A 14 5.25 -23.35 6.65
N VAL A 15 4.93 -23.11 5.37
CA VAL A 15 5.11 -21.78 4.76
C VAL A 15 4.05 -20.82 5.30
N VAL A 16 2.80 -21.22 5.37
CA VAL A 16 1.72 -20.42 5.97
C VAL A 16 2.08 -20.03 7.40
N LYS A 17 2.51 -20.99 8.22
CA LYS A 17 2.94 -20.72 9.60
C LYS A 17 4.05 -19.66 9.66
N ASN A 18 5.08 -19.80 8.83
CA ASN A 18 6.21 -18.86 8.83
C ASN A 18 5.77 -17.46 8.35
N LEU A 19 4.92 -17.37 7.32
CA LEU A 19 4.37 -16.10 6.85
C LEU A 19 3.53 -15.42 7.94
N LEU A 20 2.68 -16.15 8.66
CA LEU A 20 1.92 -15.60 9.79
C LEU A 20 2.84 -15.04 10.87
N ILE A 21 3.89 -15.77 11.23
CA ILE A 21 4.88 -15.32 12.24
C ILE A 21 5.61 -14.06 11.76
N ILE A 22 6.11 -14.05 10.53
CA ILE A 22 6.83 -12.90 9.96
C ILE A 22 5.93 -11.66 9.95
N ASN A 23 4.69 -11.76 9.45
CA ASN A 23 3.77 -10.64 9.44
C ASN A 23 3.44 -10.12 10.85
N GLY A 24 3.22 -11.03 11.81
CA GLY A 24 3.03 -10.65 13.21
C GLY A 24 4.24 -9.93 13.82
N LEU A 25 5.46 -10.43 13.55
CA LEU A 25 6.69 -9.80 14.05
C LEU A 25 6.94 -8.43 13.38
N VAL A 26 6.72 -8.29 12.08
CA VAL A 26 6.84 -7.01 11.38
C VAL A 26 5.84 -6.00 11.93
N PHE A 27 4.59 -6.41 12.17
CA PHE A 27 3.57 -5.53 12.75
C PHE A 27 3.94 -5.08 14.17
N LEU A 28 4.41 -5.98 15.03
CA LEU A 28 4.89 -5.61 16.36
C LEU A 28 6.12 -4.70 16.29
N GLY A 29 7.01 -4.97 15.32
CA GLY A 29 8.16 -4.13 15.06
C GLY A 29 7.79 -2.73 14.60
N SER A 30 6.74 -2.57 13.77
CA SER A 30 6.26 -1.26 13.33
C SER A 30 5.64 -0.46 14.49
N LEU A 31 4.87 -1.10 15.36
CA LEU A 31 4.35 -0.45 16.58
C LEU A 31 5.47 -0.01 17.54
N ALA A 32 6.49 -0.85 17.70
CA ALA A 32 7.65 -0.49 18.52
C ALA A 32 8.43 0.68 17.90
N TYR A 33 8.65 0.64 16.59
CA TYR A 33 9.35 1.70 15.86
C TYR A 33 8.61 3.05 15.99
N GLU A 34 7.30 3.08 15.80
CA GLU A 34 6.47 4.27 15.96
C GLU A 34 6.56 4.84 17.38
N ASN A 35 6.52 3.96 18.40
CA ASN A 35 6.60 4.38 19.79
C ASN A 35 7.97 4.94 20.19
N PHE A 36 9.07 4.42 19.62
CA PHE A 36 10.43 4.88 19.95
C PHE A 36 10.91 6.06 19.12
N TYR A 37 10.56 6.09 17.83
CA TYR A 37 11.08 7.08 16.87
C TYR A 37 10.06 8.15 16.48
N HIS A 38 8.78 8.01 16.91
CA HIS A 38 7.66 8.91 16.54
C HIS A 38 7.51 9.09 15.02
N SER A 39 7.83 8.05 14.26
CA SER A 39 7.72 7.99 12.80
C SER A 39 7.21 6.62 12.38
N ASP A 40 6.47 6.56 11.28
CA ASP A 40 5.88 5.31 10.81
C ASP A 40 6.92 4.50 10.02
N LEU A 41 7.07 3.22 10.33
CA LEU A 41 7.91 2.30 9.56
C LEU A 41 7.41 2.14 8.11
N SER A 42 6.14 2.41 7.87
CA SER A 42 5.55 2.42 6.52
C SER A 42 6.19 3.48 5.61
N ASP A 43 6.73 4.57 6.16
CA ASP A 43 7.47 5.58 5.38
C ASP A 43 8.68 5.00 4.65
N LEU A 44 9.27 3.95 5.20
CA LEU A 44 10.43 3.27 4.62
C LEU A 44 10.04 2.04 3.79
N LEU A 45 9.07 1.24 4.25
CA LEU A 45 8.82 -0.11 3.75
C LEU A 45 7.55 -0.25 2.90
N ALA A 46 6.61 0.72 2.95
CA ALA A 46 5.44 0.73 2.10
C ALA A 46 5.80 0.97 0.63
N LEU A 47 5.02 0.42 -0.28
CA LEU A 47 5.22 0.60 -1.71
C LEU A 47 4.85 2.02 -2.12
N ARG A 48 5.83 2.80 -2.57
CA ARG A 48 5.64 4.13 -3.16
C ARG A 48 5.50 4.03 -4.68
N TYR A 49 4.86 5.03 -5.29
CA TYR A 49 4.81 5.09 -6.74
C TYR A 49 6.20 5.32 -7.34
N ILE A 50 6.46 4.78 -8.54
CA ILE A 50 7.82 4.72 -9.13
C ILE A 50 8.46 6.09 -9.36
N THR A 51 7.68 7.14 -9.54
CA THR A 51 8.20 8.52 -9.72
C THR A 51 8.42 9.25 -8.39
N SER A 52 7.92 8.69 -7.28
CA SER A 52 8.12 9.26 -5.96
C SER A 52 9.62 9.28 -5.61
N PRO A 53 10.15 10.38 -5.04
CA PRO A 53 11.53 10.44 -4.55
C PRO A 53 11.82 9.41 -3.45
N ASP A 54 10.78 8.94 -2.75
CA ASP A 54 10.88 7.97 -1.67
C ASP A 54 10.72 6.53 -2.15
N PHE A 55 10.51 6.30 -3.46
CA PHE A 55 10.47 4.94 -4.02
C PHE A 55 11.82 4.25 -3.89
N LYS A 56 11.79 3.02 -3.39
CA LYS A 56 12.94 2.12 -3.34
C LYS A 56 12.55 0.73 -3.87
N PRO A 57 13.38 0.06 -4.69
CA PRO A 57 13.03 -1.23 -5.30
C PRO A 57 12.66 -2.34 -4.31
N TYR A 58 13.21 -2.32 -3.09
CA TYR A 58 12.87 -3.31 -2.07
C TYR A 58 11.42 -3.22 -1.60
N GLN A 59 10.77 -2.05 -1.77
CA GLN A 59 9.38 -1.83 -1.39
C GLN A 59 8.41 -2.73 -2.17
N LEU A 60 8.81 -3.21 -3.37
CA LEU A 60 8.06 -4.23 -4.12
C LEU A 60 7.86 -5.54 -3.35
N ILE A 61 8.69 -5.80 -2.33
CA ILE A 61 8.60 -6.99 -1.49
C ILE A 61 8.16 -6.62 -0.07
N THR A 62 8.75 -5.58 0.51
CA THR A 62 8.52 -5.26 1.93
C THR A 62 7.10 -4.83 2.22
N HIS A 63 6.40 -4.16 1.27
CA HIS A 63 5.01 -3.75 1.44
C HIS A 63 4.06 -4.92 1.75
N MET A 64 4.37 -6.14 1.26
CA MET A 64 3.56 -7.34 1.48
C MET A 64 3.47 -7.73 2.97
N PHE A 65 4.43 -7.29 3.78
CA PHE A 65 4.52 -7.58 5.21
C PHE A 65 4.10 -6.41 6.10
N MET A 66 3.81 -5.24 5.49
CA MET A 66 3.35 -4.06 6.21
C MET A 66 1.82 -4.05 6.34
N HIS A 67 1.32 -3.58 7.48
CA HIS A 67 -0.11 -3.51 7.75
C HIS A 67 -0.45 -2.20 8.45
N ALA A 68 -1.42 -1.47 7.93
CA ALA A 68 -1.81 -0.15 8.44
C ALA A 68 -2.45 -0.18 9.84
N ASN A 69 -3.08 -1.30 10.22
CA ASN A 69 -3.71 -1.45 11.53
C ASN A 69 -3.95 -2.92 11.85
N PHE A 70 -4.36 -3.19 13.11
CA PHE A 70 -4.61 -4.56 13.59
C PHE A 70 -5.70 -5.28 12.78
N MET A 71 -6.79 -4.61 12.40
CA MET A 71 -7.87 -5.26 11.65
C MET A 71 -7.41 -5.66 10.26
N HIS A 72 -6.57 -4.84 9.62
CA HIS A 72 -5.95 -5.16 8.33
C HIS A 72 -5.02 -6.38 8.45
N LEU A 73 -4.16 -6.42 9.48
CA LEU A 73 -3.34 -7.60 9.77
C LEU A 73 -4.21 -8.83 9.99
N PHE A 74 -5.22 -8.74 10.86
CA PHE A 74 -6.08 -9.86 11.21
C PHE A 74 -6.78 -10.46 9.99
N SER A 75 -7.42 -9.63 9.16
CA SER A 75 -8.13 -10.09 7.97
C SER A 75 -7.19 -10.77 6.95
N ASN A 76 -5.99 -10.19 6.73
CA ASN A 76 -5.00 -10.79 5.86
C ASN A 76 -4.47 -12.12 6.41
N MET A 77 -4.15 -12.19 7.69
CA MET A 77 -3.64 -13.41 8.32
C MET A 77 -4.70 -14.51 8.40
N PHE A 78 -5.94 -14.13 8.68
CA PHE A 78 -7.05 -15.09 8.65
C PHE A 78 -7.26 -15.67 7.25
N SER A 79 -7.27 -14.84 6.22
CA SER A 79 -7.39 -15.27 4.82
C SER A 79 -6.21 -16.14 4.39
N LEU A 80 -4.98 -15.73 4.75
CA LEU A 80 -3.77 -16.50 4.47
C LEU A 80 -3.81 -17.88 5.15
N TRP A 81 -4.23 -17.93 6.41
CA TRP A 81 -4.39 -19.20 7.11
C TRP A 81 -5.44 -20.09 6.44
N MET A 82 -6.63 -19.55 6.17
CA MET A 82 -7.76 -20.34 5.65
C MET A 82 -7.49 -20.85 4.22
N PHE A 83 -7.14 -19.96 3.30
CA PHE A 83 -6.93 -20.33 1.89
C PHE A 83 -5.51 -20.86 1.64
N GLY A 84 -4.50 -20.24 2.23
CA GLY A 84 -3.10 -20.61 2.08
C GLY A 84 -2.83 -22.02 2.59
N SER A 85 -3.44 -22.43 3.72
CA SER A 85 -3.28 -23.78 4.24
C SER A 85 -3.81 -24.84 3.26
N VAL A 86 -4.96 -24.59 2.62
CA VAL A 86 -5.48 -25.50 1.61
C VAL A 86 -4.54 -25.59 0.41
N LEU A 87 -4.10 -24.45 -0.10
CA LEU A 87 -3.21 -24.39 -1.27
C LEU A 87 -1.85 -25.04 -1.00
N GLU A 88 -1.25 -24.76 0.17
CA GLU A 88 0.04 -25.38 0.53
C GLU A 88 -0.07 -26.90 0.68
N ASN A 89 -1.15 -27.40 1.31
CA ASN A 89 -1.39 -28.84 1.42
C ASN A 89 -1.55 -29.53 0.05
N VAL A 90 -2.15 -28.84 -0.94
CA VAL A 90 -2.38 -29.41 -2.28
C VAL A 90 -1.15 -29.28 -3.18
N TRP A 91 -0.48 -28.12 -3.17
CA TRP A 91 0.61 -27.83 -4.10
C TRP A 91 2.00 -28.09 -3.53
N GLY A 92 2.10 -28.20 -2.22
CA GLY A 92 3.34 -28.28 -1.47
C GLY A 92 3.97 -26.89 -1.21
N PRO A 93 4.89 -26.82 -0.23
CA PRO A 93 5.41 -25.55 0.31
C PRO A 93 6.12 -24.70 -0.74
N LYS A 94 6.94 -25.30 -1.60
CA LYS A 94 7.71 -24.54 -2.62
C LYS A 94 6.80 -23.87 -3.66
N ARG A 95 5.80 -24.59 -4.18
CA ARG A 95 4.89 -24.04 -5.20
C ARG A 95 3.99 -22.97 -4.59
N PHE A 96 3.51 -23.21 -3.37
CA PHE A 96 2.71 -22.22 -2.65
C PHE A 96 3.50 -20.93 -2.40
N LEU A 97 4.75 -21.01 -1.92
CA LEU A 97 5.58 -19.82 -1.70
C LEU A 97 5.82 -19.03 -3.00
N ILE A 98 6.14 -19.72 -4.10
CA ILE A 98 6.32 -19.06 -5.40
C ILE A 98 5.03 -18.37 -5.83
N PHE A 99 3.89 -19.03 -5.71
CA PHE A 99 2.59 -18.46 -6.03
C PHE A 99 2.29 -17.23 -5.18
N TYR A 100 2.50 -17.30 -3.86
CA TYR A 100 2.32 -16.19 -2.94
C TYR A 100 3.16 -14.96 -3.36
N MET A 101 4.45 -15.16 -3.66
CA MET A 101 5.33 -14.09 -4.09
C MET A 101 4.93 -13.48 -5.44
N ILE A 102 4.55 -14.31 -6.40
CA ILE A 102 4.08 -13.83 -7.72
C ILE A 102 2.78 -13.03 -7.58
N CYS A 103 1.83 -13.48 -6.76
CA CYS A 103 0.59 -12.75 -6.51
C CYS A 103 0.85 -11.41 -5.80
N GLY A 104 1.76 -11.39 -4.81
CA GLY A 104 2.14 -10.15 -4.13
C GLY A 104 2.78 -9.12 -5.09
N LEU A 105 3.73 -9.56 -5.91
CA LEU A 105 4.35 -8.70 -6.95
C LEU A 105 3.33 -8.27 -8.02
N GLY A 106 2.41 -9.17 -8.41
CA GLY A 106 1.31 -8.85 -9.32
C GLY A 106 0.39 -7.78 -8.74
N GLY A 107 0.03 -7.90 -7.46
CA GLY A 107 -0.73 -6.89 -6.73
C GLY A 107 -0.02 -5.53 -6.68
N ALA A 108 1.30 -5.53 -6.41
CA ALA A 108 2.12 -4.32 -6.47
C ALA A 108 2.07 -3.65 -7.86
N LEU A 109 2.20 -4.44 -8.93
CA LEU A 109 2.12 -3.94 -10.30
C LEU A 109 0.74 -3.35 -10.62
N CYS A 110 -0.33 -4.05 -10.27
CA CYS A 110 -1.70 -3.56 -10.45
C CYS A 110 -1.93 -2.26 -9.67
N HIS A 111 -1.46 -2.18 -8.42
CA HIS A 111 -1.52 -0.95 -7.63
C HIS A 111 -0.76 0.19 -8.30
N MET A 112 0.47 -0.03 -8.79
CA MET A 112 1.23 0.98 -9.50
C MET A 112 0.53 1.48 -10.77
N VAL A 113 -0.11 0.59 -11.53
CA VAL A 113 -0.88 0.98 -12.72
C VAL A 113 -2.09 1.83 -12.33
N ALA A 114 -2.85 1.43 -11.31
CA ALA A 114 -4.01 2.18 -10.82
C ALA A 114 -3.60 3.58 -10.29
N THR A 115 -2.58 3.63 -9.43
CA THR A 115 -2.03 4.90 -8.90
C THR A 115 -1.50 5.79 -10.02
N GLY A 116 -0.80 5.21 -11.01
CA GLY A 116 -0.33 5.97 -12.18
C GLY A 116 -1.45 6.59 -12.99
N PHE A 117 -2.57 5.89 -13.13
CA PHE A 117 -3.76 6.43 -13.80
C PHE A 117 -4.40 7.57 -12.99
N GLU A 118 -4.52 7.41 -11.68
CA GLU A 118 -5.05 8.45 -10.79
C GLU A 118 -4.16 9.69 -10.76
N LEU A 119 -2.85 9.52 -10.64
CA LEU A 119 -1.88 10.61 -10.70
C LEU A 119 -1.90 11.34 -12.03
N HIS A 120 -2.03 10.60 -13.15
CA HIS A 120 -2.15 11.22 -14.47
C HIS A 120 -3.43 12.07 -14.58
N GLN A 121 -4.57 11.58 -14.09
CA GLN A 121 -5.80 12.37 -14.07
C GLN A 121 -5.67 13.62 -13.19
N MET A 122 -4.98 13.49 -12.05
CA MET A 122 -4.70 14.61 -11.15
C MET A 122 -3.79 15.64 -11.82
N ASP A 123 -2.73 15.20 -12.51
CA ASP A 123 -1.81 16.07 -13.26
C ASP A 123 -2.54 16.88 -14.35
N VAL A 124 -3.45 16.23 -15.08
CA VAL A 124 -4.30 16.92 -16.08
C VAL A 124 -5.20 17.97 -15.42
N ALA A 125 -5.87 17.63 -14.33
CA ALA A 125 -6.73 18.55 -13.60
C ALA A 125 -5.94 19.73 -13.00
N PHE A 126 -4.74 19.46 -12.50
CA PHE A 126 -3.83 20.46 -11.96
C PHE A 126 -3.31 21.42 -13.04
N LYS A 127 -2.86 20.90 -14.19
CA LYS A 127 -2.43 21.71 -15.33
C LYS A 127 -3.56 22.60 -15.86
N PHE A 128 -4.77 22.07 -15.87
CA PHE A 128 -5.95 22.84 -16.24
C PHE A 128 -6.20 24.00 -15.26
N PHE A 129 -6.12 23.74 -13.95
CA PHE A 129 -6.22 24.78 -12.93
C PHE A 129 -5.10 25.84 -13.06
N LEU A 130 -3.86 25.42 -13.33
CA LEU A 130 -2.74 26.36 -13.52
C LEU A 130 -2.89 27.25 -14.75
N SER A 131 -3.53 26.73 -15.82
CA SER A 131 -3.75 27.53 -17.03
C SER A 131 -4.90 28.52 -16.90
N HIS A 132 -5.84 28.27 -15.99
CA HIS A 132 -7.00 29.11 -15.70
C HIS A 132 -7.22 29.18 -14.17
N PRO A 133 -6.31 29.85 -13.44
CA PRO A 133 -6.37 29.86 -12.00
C PRO A 133 -7.50 30.74 -11.48
N ASP A 134 -8.55 30.09 -11.01
CA ASP A 134 -9.74 30.71 -10.46
C ASP A 134 -10.25 29.95 -9.24
N GLN A 135 -11.03 30.61 -8.39
CA GLN A 135 -11.52 30.06 -7.13
C GLN A 135 -12.52 28.91 -7.33
N GLU A 136 -13.35 28.99 -8.35
CA GLU A 136 -14.34 27.95 -8.67
C GLU A 136 -13.63 26.65 -9.07
N GLN A 137 -12.61 26.75 -9.93
CA GLN A 137 -11.81 25.60 -10.37
C GLN A 137 -10.97 25.01 -9.23
N PHE A 138 -10.46 25.84 -8.32
CA PHE A 138 -9.81 25.35 -7.11
C PHE A 138 -10.75 24.49 -6.27
N MET A 139 -11.98 24.96 -6.05
CA MET A 139 -12.99 24.20 -5.30
C MET A 139 -13.40 22.89 -6.00
N VAL A 140 -13.50 22.89 -7.32
CA VAL A 140 -13.76 21.67 -8.12
C VAL A 140 -12.62 20.67 -7.96
N LEU A 141 -11.38 21.14 -7.99
CA LEU A 141 -10.18 20.31 -7.79
C LEU A 141 -10.16 19.70 -6.39
N LEU A 142 -10.43 20.48 -5.34
CA LEU A 142 -10.48 19.98 -3.95
C LEU A 142 -11.63 18.99 -3.72
N LYS A 143 -12.76 19.17 -4.40
CA LYS A 143 -13.87 18.23 -4.32
C LYS A 143 -13.52 16.88 -4.95
N LYS A 144 -12.76 16.90 -6.04
CA LYS A 144 -12.31 15.68 -6.73
C LYS A 144 -11.15 15.00 -6.02
N TYR A 145 -10.24 15.80 -5.47
CA TYR A 145 -9.03 15.36 -4.78
C TYR A 145 -8.99 15.99 -3.38
N PRO A 146 -9.73 15.45 -2.41
CA PRO A 146 -9.80 16.03 -1.07
C PRO A 146 -8.45 15.92 -0.37
N PRO A 147 -7.99 16.98 0.31
CA PRO A 147 -6.73 16.94 1.05
C PRO A 147 -6.82 15.93 2.20
N PRO A 148 -5.77 15.14 2.44
CA PRO A 148 -5.69 14.30 3.62
C PRO A 148 -5.68 15.18 4.89
N TYR A 149 -5.97 14.56 6.05
CA TYR A 149 -6.12 15.28 7.32
C TYR A 149 -4.92 16.17 7.65
N GLU A 150 -3.72 15.69 7.38
CA GLU A 150 -2.47 16.43 7.61
C GLU A 150 -2.40 17.76 6.83
N LEU A 151 -2.96 17.81 5.64
CA LEU A 151 -2.98 18.99 4.78
C LEU A 151 -4.26 19.84 4.95
N SER A 152 -5.28 19.31 5.62
CA SER A 152 -6.57 20.01 5.79
C SER A 152 -6.45 21.29 6.61
N THR A 153 -5.53 21.35 7.57
CA THR A 153 -5.26 22.55 8.38
C THR A 153 -4.60 23.65 7.54
N ALA A 154 -3.73 23.29 6.59
CA ALA A 154 -3.10 24.24 5.67
C ALA A 154 -4.11 24.87 4.70
N LEU A 155 -5.20 24.15 4.38
CA LEU A 155 -6.28 24.68 3.52
C LEU A 155 -6.94 25.94 4.13
N ASN A 156 -7.04 26.03 5.46
CA ASN A 156 -7.61 27.19 6.15
C ASN A 156 -6.77 28.47 5.96
N GLY A 157 -5.50 28.34 5.58
CA GLY A 157 -4.61 29.46 5.27
C GLY A 157 -4.69 29.93 3.82
N VAL A 158 -5.46 29.25 2.95
CA VAL A 158 -5.56 29.59 1.54
C VAL A 158 -6.58 30.72 1.36
N THR A 159 -6.09 31.93 1.22
CA THR A 159 -6.92 33.15 1.11
C THR A 159 -6.87 33.79 -0.29
N ASN A 160 -5.90 33.42 -1.11
CA ASN A 160 -5.71 33.95 -2.46
C ASN A 160 -5.25 32.87 -3.45
N ILE A 161 -5.24 33.24 -4.74
CA ILE A 161 -4.93 32.32 -5.83
C ILE A 161 -3.48 31.81 -5.80
N HIS A 162 -2.52 32.59 -5.32
CA HIS A 162 -1.11 32.16 -5.19
C HIS A 162 -0.96 31.08 -4.14
N GLU A 163 -1.65 31.22 -3.02
CA GLU A 163 -1.70 30.20 -1.97
C GLU A 163 -2.42 28.94 -2.45
N ALA A 164 -3.51 29.07 -3.24
CA ALA A 164 -4.20 27.95 -3.85
C ALA A 164 -3.28 27.16 -4.80
N ILE A 165 -2.47 27.84 -5.62
CA ILE A 165 -1.48 27.19 -6.50
C ILE A 165 -0.45 26.43 -5.65
N HIS A 166 0.11 27.08 -4.62
CA HIS A 166 1.11 26.45 -3.75
C HIS A 166 0.54 25.23 -3.00
N PHE A 167 -0.68 25.37 -2.46
CA PHE A 167 -1.40 24.28 -1.80
C PHE A 167 -1.62 23.09 -2.74
N THR A 168 -2.01 23.35 -3.99
CA THR A 168 -2.25 22.30 -4.99
C THR A 168 -0.96 21.54 -5.32
N MET A 169 0.20 22.22 -5.36
CA MET A 169 1.50 21.56 -5.52
C MET A 169 1.84 20.64 -4.34
N GLN A 170 1.55 21.06 -3.11
CA GLN A 170 1.73 20.22 -1.93
C GLN A 170 0.80 19.02 -1.96
N LEU A 171 -0.47 19.22 -2.31
CA LEU A 171 -1.46 18.18 -2.44
C LEU A 171 -1.02 17.09 -3.45
N TYR A 172 -0.51 17.50 -4.61
CA TYR A 172 0.01 16.57 -5.62
C TYR A 172 1.15 15.69 -5.06
N ARG A 173 2.13 16.31 -4.37
CA ARG A 173 3.25 15.58 -3.76
C ARG A 173 2.79 14.57 -2.72
N VAL A 174 1.79 14.91 -1.91
CA VAL A 174 1.25 13.99 -0.91
C VAL A 174 0.60 12.79 -1.58
N TYR A 175 -0.22 13.00 -2.62
CA TYR A 175 -0.82 11.90 -3.37
C TYR A 175 0.23 11.00 -4.06
N GLU A 176 1.26 11.60 -4.69
CA GLU A 176 2.36 10.86 -5.30
C GLU A 176 3.11 10.00 -4.27
N ASN A 177 3.20 10.49 -3.04
CA ASN A 177 3.95 9.84 -1.96
C ASN A 177 3.09 8.91 -1.07
N THR A 178 1.81 8.73 -1.37
CA THR A 178 0.97 7.80 -0.63
C THR A 178 1.45 6.37 -0.83
N GLY A 179 1.71 5.67 0.28
CA GLY A 179 2.24 4.30 0.26
C GLY A 179 1.17 3.22 0.33
N ALA A 180 1.39 2.12 -0.36
CA ALA A 180 0.57 0.91 -0.25
C ALA A 180 1.20 -0.12 0.69
N VAL A 181 0.37 -0.75 1.51
CA VAL A 181 0.77 -1.78 2.48
C VAL A 181 -0.17 -2.99 2.45
N GLY A 182 0.36 -4.16 2.78
CA GLY A 182 -0.42 -5.36 3.06
C GLY A 182 -0.16 -6.54 2.14
N ALA A 183 -0.41 -7.72 2.66
CA ALA A 183 -0.32 -9.00 1.96
C ALA A 183 -1.53 -9.26 1.04
N SER A 184 -2.53 -8.37 1.00
CA SER A 184 -3.80 -8.60 0.29
C SER A 184 -3.62 -8.91 -1.19
N GLY A 185 -2.63 -8.31 -1.86
CA GLY A 185 -2.30 -8.62 -3.24
C GLY A 185 -1.84 -10.06 -3.49
N ALA A 186 -1.38 -10.78 -2.46
CA ALA A 186 -0.98 -12.18 -2.55
C ALA A 186 -2.07 -13.15 -2.05
N VAL A 187 -3.06 -12.65 -1.31
CA VAL A 187 -4.11 -13.47 -0.66
C VAL A 187 -5.41 -13.45 -1.47
N PHE A 188 -5.70 -12.38 -2.17
CA PHE A 188 -6.84 -12.17 -3.05
C PHE A 188 -6.38 -11.92 -4.48
#